data_aa1dfdf3075fb7567895ab785cfdfa40
#
_entry.id   aa1dfdf3075fb7567895ab785cfdfa40
#
_cell.length_a   1.000
_cell.length_b   1.000
_cell.length_c   1.000
_cell.angle_alpha   90.00
_cell.angle_beta   90.00
_cell.angle_gamma   90.00
#
_symmetry.space_group_name_H-M   'P 1'
#
loop_
_entity.id
_entity.type
_entity.pdbx_description
1 polymer ?
#
loop_
_entity_poly.entity_id
_entity_poly.type
_entity_poly.pdbx_seq_one_letter_code
_entity_poly.pdbx_strand_id
1 'polypeptide(L)'
;MKRGRPAHERKMTRKPQHQFKTPTVTSYDFNEGPTLKPDLNDHRVCESNSGVGRSGTKRAMNRGMECCTTKLLRAIKTKTHTEQGFMGMTHALSACALVLALIAFAPLFMEKVLGVWQISFVALLCLALIGGALMPDLDNTNSSANSALGFVGDGISAVLRATAPIVKNMVHTKYDKDLDNPHRSFYHTGVSAILVGGLGAAACAITGMTGKICAMVLAFIGAHVALSTLLKGSLKKAAGKSNKIIGALLPLVFSLAVVAALWFTLPKTVPYWEIGVAFGLGWLVHILGDMCTTSGVPILWPVPIRGKMWYDVRLLKIKAGGAVENVLFIPLFTIIIIISVVVICTSHIYH
;
A
#
# COMPACT_ATOMS: atom_id res chain seq x y z
N MET A 1 -51.69 -68.76 -4.53
CA MET A 1 -50.39 -69.41 -4.32
C MET A 1 -49.30 -68.64 -5.05
N LYS A 2 -48.48 -67.86 -4.31
CA LYS A 2 -47.09 -67.53 -4.69
C LYS A 2 -46.43 -66.90 -3.46
N ARG A 3 -45.35 -67.52 -3.05
CA ARG A 3 -44.64 -67.35 -1.78
C ARG A 3 -43.85 -66.04 -1.76
N GLY A 4 -43.87 -65.35 -0.58
CA GLY A 4 -43.01 -64.20 -0.30
C GLY A 4 -41.56 -64.60 -0.07
N ARG A 5 -40.64 -63.67 -0.37
CA ARG A 5 -39.23 -63.72 0.00
C ARG A 5 -38.97 -62.77 1.15
N PRO A 6 -38.14 -63.12 2.12
CA PRO A 6 -37.87 -62.29 3.27
C PRO A 6 -36.87 -61.15 2.99
N ALA A 7 -37.06 -60.06 3.70
CA ALA A 7 -36.23 -58.88 3.69
C ALA A 7 -34.82 -59.16 4.24
N HIS A 8 -33.81 -58.72 3.51
CA HIS A 8 -32.39 -58.70 3.94
C HIS A 8 -32.16 -57.51 4.85
N GLU A 9 -31.94 -57.80 6.12
CA GLU A 9 -31.45 -56.85 7.14
C GLU A 9 -30.03 -56.40 6.78
N ARG A 10 -29.83 -55.11 6.36
CA ARG A 10 -28.53 -54.49 6.18
C ARG A 10 -28.05 -54.01 7.58
N LYS A 11 -27.08 -54.70 8.14
CA LYS A 11 -26.30 -54.24 9.27
C LYS A 11 -25.58 -52.95 8.90
N MET A 12 -26.01 -51.82 9.49
CA MET A 12 -25.25 -50.58 9.50
C MET A 12 -24.05 -50.72 10.44
N THR A 13 -22.86 -50.85 9.86
CA THR A 13 -21.60 -50.69 10.60
C THR A 13 -21.40 -49.21 10.90
N ARG A 14 -21.50 -48.82 12.15
CA ARG A 14 -21.14 -47.49 12.65
C ARG A 14 -19.63 -47.31 12.47
N LYS A 15 -19.22 -46.28 11.66
CA LYS A 15 -17.85 -45.76 11.66
C LYS A 15 -17.56 -45.03 12.97
N PRO A 16 -16.34 -45.14 13.52
CA PRO A 16 -15.98 -44.44 14.76
C PRO A 16 -15.98 -42.93 14.56
N GLN A 17 -16.60 -42.22 15.52
CA GLN A 17 -16.55 -40.77 15.64
C GLN A 17 -15.10 -40.33 15.87
N HIS A 18 -14.53 -39.58 14.95
CA HIS A 18 -13.33 -38.82 15.22
C HIS A 18 -13.65 -37.73 16.25
N GLN A 19 -13.13 -37.90 17.47
CA GLN A 19 -13.09 -36.85 18.46
C GLN A 19 -12.26 -35.67 17.92
N PHE A 20 -12.92 -34.56 17.70
CA PHE A 20 -12.27 -33.28 17.50
C PHE A 20 -11.53 -32.87 18.78
N LYS A 21 -10.21 -32.99 18.80
CA LYS A 21 -9.37 -32.32 19.78
C LYS A 21 -9.42 -30.83 19.50
N THR A 22 -10.04 -30.06 20.37
CA THR A 22 -9.90 -28.59 20.43
C THR A 22 -8.43 -28.25 20.61
N PRO A 23 -7.84 -27.37 19.76
CA PRO A 23 -6.50 -26.89 20.01
C PRO A 23 -6.54 -26.00 21.25
N THR A 24 -5.75 -26.36 22.24
CA THR A 24 -5.44 -25.53 23.42
C THR A 24 -4.77 -24.25 22.91
N VAL A 25 -5.40 -23.12 23.13
CA VAL A 25 -4.82 -21.80 22.89
C VAL A 25 -3.70 -21.61 23.91
N THR A 26 -2.46 -21.86 23.50
CA THR A 26 -1.30 -21.39 24.24
C THR A 26 -1.22 -19.88 24.05
N SER A 27 -1.29 -19.16 25.15
CA SER A 27 -1.04 -17.73 25.23
C SER A 27 0.35 -17.44 24.65
N TYR A 28 0.40 -16.80 23.49
CA TYR A 28 1.63 -16.23 22.96
C TYR A 28 1.91 -14.94 23.73
N ASP A 29 2.99 -14.95 24.49
CA ASP A 29 3.55 -13.77 25.13
C ASP A 29 4.11 -12.84 24.04
N PHE A 30 3.48 -11.65 23.91
CA PHE A 30 3.73 -10.68 22.85
C PHE A 30 4.93 -9.76 23.11
N ASN A 31 5.81 -10.07 24.07
CA ASN A 31 6.83 -9.12 24.55
C ASN A 31 8.29 -9.45 24.16
N GLU A 32 8.58 -10.46 23.40
CA GLU A 32 9.95 -10.69 22.95
C GLU A 32 10.05 -10.76 21.42
N GLY A 33 10.14 -9.60 20.80
CA GLY A 33 10.69 -9.48 19.45
C GLY A 33 12.19 -9.83 19.49
N PRO A 34 12.72 -10.68 18.57
CA PRO A 34 14.14 -10.96 18.51
C PRO A 34 14.90 -9.68 18.16
N THR A 35 15.46 -9.01 19.17
CA THR A 35 16.51 -8.02 18.97
C THR A 35 17.77 -8.73 18.54
N LEU A 36 17.90 -9.02 17.25
CA LEU A 36 19.20 -9.33 16.64
C LEU A 36 20.04 -8.05 16.65
N LYS A 37 20.70 -7.80 17.79
CA LYS A 37 21.90 -6.95 17.80
C LYS A 37 22.98 -7.74 17.08
N PRO A 38 23.57 -7.24 16.00
CA PRO A 38 24.78 -7.85 15.47
C PRO A 38 25.87 -7.63 16.51
N ASP A 39 26.33 -8.72 17.09
CA ASP A 39 27.49 -8.73 18.00
C ASP A 39 28.72 -8.43 17.15
N LEU A 40 29.17 -7.18 17.19
CA LEU A 40 30.33 -6.64 16.48
C LEU A 40 31.67 -7.08 17.13
N ASN A 41 31.63 -7.93 18.16
CA ASN A 41 32.80 -8.33 18.91
C ASN A 41 33.30 -9.77 18.63
N ASP A 42 32.74 -10.45 17.63
CA ASP A 42 33.29 -11.77 17.26
C ASP A 42 34.52 -11.64 16.34
N HIS A 43 35.56 -10.97 16.85
CA HIS A 43 36.90 -10.93 16.26
C HIS A 43 37.73 -12.18 16.53
N ARG A 44 37.16 -13.24 17.14
CA ARG A 44 37.96 -14.41 17.62
C ARG A 44 37.99 -15.63 16.71
N VAL A 45 37.57 -15.55 15.47
CA VAL A 45 37.58 -16.75 14.57
C VAL A 45 38.51 -16.60 13.37
N CYS A 46 39.48 -15.68 13.42
CA CYS A 46 40.52 -15.60 12.38
C CYS A 46 41.93 -15.54 12.94
N GLU A 47 42.19 -16.12 14.12
CA GLU A 47 43.58 -16.44 14.47
C GLU A 47 44.00 -17.72 13.75
N SER A 48 44.67 -17.54 12.62
CA SER A 48 45.28 -18.55 11.87
C SER A 48 46.53 -19.06 12.60
N ASN A 49 46.60 -20.37 12.85
CA ASN A 49 47.83 -21.08 13.05
C ASN A 49 48.80 -20.74 11.93
N SER A 50 49.79 -19.92 12.22
CA SER A 50 50.94 -19.65 11.37
C SER A 50 51.94 -20.80 11.52
N GLY A 51 51.76 -21.79 10.68
CA GLY A 51 52.71 -22.87 10.52
C GLY A 51 52.55 -23.52 9.16
N VAL A 52 53.62 -23.39 8.37
CA VAL A 52 53.99 -24.26 7.25
C VAL A 52 53.43 -23.95 5.85
N GLY A 53 54.34 -23.61 4.94
CA GLY A 53 54.33 -24.00 3.54
C GLY A 53 53.83 -23.01 2.53
N ARG A 54 54.69 -22.49 1.66
CA ARG A 54 54.47 -21.60 0.50
C ARG A 54 53.41 -22.02 -0.52
N SER A 55 52.73 -23.15 -0.36
CA SER A 55 51.63 -23.62 -1.23
C SER A 55 50.22 -23.31 -0.67
N GLY A 56 50.13 -22.88 0.59
CA GLY A 56 48.83 -22.65 1.28
C GLY A 56 48.20 -21.28 1.05
N THR A 57 48.99 -20.29 0.67
CA THR A 57 48.52 -18.89 0.58
C THR A 57 47.46 -18.64 -0.51
N LYS A 58 47.60 -19.31 -1.67
CA LYS A 58 46.58 -19.17 -2.76
C LYS A 58 45.23 -19.83 -2.38
N ARG A 59 45.25 -20.95 -1.62
CA ARG A 59 43.98 -21.60 -1.17
C ARG A 59 43.30 -20.87 -0.01
N ALA A 60 44.07 -20.21 0.85
CA ALA A 60 43.50 -19.40 1.95
C ALA A 60 42.89 -18.12 1.43
N MET A 61 43.52 -17.47 0.45
CA MET A 61 43.01 -16.24 -0.19
C MET A 61 41.74 -16.51 -1.00
N ASN A 62 41.66 -17.63 -1.73
CA ASN A 62 40.43 -18.02 -2.44
C ASN A 62 39.28 -18.36 -1.49
N ARG A 63 39.54 -19.06 -0.37
CA ARG A 63 38.50 -19.32 0.64
C ARG A 63 38.01 -18.06 1.35
N GLY A 64 38.88 -17.10 1.63
CA GLY A 64 38.51 -15.78 2.19
C GLY A 64 37.65 -14.97 1.23
N MET A 65 37.97 -15.00 -0.06
CA MET A 65 37.21 -14.29 -1.10
C MET A 65 35.86 -14.95 -1.38
N GLU A 66 35.76 -16.29 -1.37
CA GLU A 66 34.46 -16.99 -1.46
C GLU A 66 33.58 -16.77 -0.23
N CYS A 67 34.16 -16.67 0.96
CA CYS A 67 33.40 -16.38 2.18
C CYS A 67 32.86 -14.91 2.18
N CYS A 68 33.64 -13.96 1.68
CA CYS A 68 33.24 -12.57 1.58
C CYS A 68 32.18 -12.34 0.49
N THR A 69 32.34 -12.97 -0.68
CA THR A 69 31.35 -12.91 -1.76
C THR A 69 30.05 -13.62 -1.40
N THR A 70 30.08 -14.75 -0.70
CA THR A 70 28.87 -15.43 -0.23
C THR A 70 28.16 -14.67 0.87
N LYS A 71 28.89 -14.01 1.79
CA LYS A 71 28.28 -13.09 2.80
C LYS A 71 27.68 -11.86 2.14
N LEU A 72 28.37 -11.26 1.17
CA LEU A 72 27.87 -10.13 0.40
C LEU A 72 26.64 -10.49 -0.42
N LEU A 73 26.65 -11.64 -1.11
CA LEU A 73 25.50 -12.16 -1.86
C LEU A 73 24.33 -12.53 -0.93
N ARG A 74 24.59 -13.08 0.26
CA ARG A 74 23.55 -13.28 1.28
C ARG A 74 23.01 -11.95 1.79
N ALA A 75 23.84 -10.97 2.11
CA ALA A 75 23.41 -9.65 2.54
C ALA A 75 22.62 -8.90 1.45
N ILE A 76 22.98 -9.08 0.18
CA ILE A 76 22.21 -8.59 -0.96
C ILE A 76 20.88 -9.35 -1.08
N LYS A 77 20.91 -10.68 -0.93
CA LYS A 77 19.72 -11.53 -1.04
C LYS A 77 18.73 -11.36 0.13
N THR A 78 19.21 -11.11 1.36
CA THR A 78 18.33 -10.82 2.51
C THR A 78 17.73 -9.42 2.45
N LYS A 79 18.37 -8.47 1.73
CA LYS A 79 17.82 -7.12 1.53
C LYS A 79 16.72 -7.06 0.45
N THR A 80 16.50 -8.17 -0.30
CA THR A 80 15.58 -8.22 -1.44
C THR A 80 14.30 -9.01 -1.19
N HIS A 81 14.03 -9.48 0.04
CA HIS A 81 12.83 -10.27 0.35
C HIS A 81 11.76 -9.49 1.15
N THR A 82 11.56 -8.22 0.84
CA THR A 82 10.26 -7.60 1.08
C THR A 82 9.60 -7.44 -0.29
N GLU A 83 8.76 -8.38 -0.68
CA GLU A 83 7.87 -8.23 -1.83
C GLU A 83 6.88 -7.11 -1.48
N GLN A 84 7.28 -5.90 -1.79
CA GLN A 84 6.44 -4.72 -1.64
C GLN A 84 5.79 -4.46 -3.00
N GLY A 85 4.53 -4.03 -3.02
CA GLY A 85 3.90 -3.40 -4.17
C GLY A 85 4.72 -2.21 -4.67
N PHE A 86 4.25 -1.48 -5.67
CA PHE A 86 4.90 -0.22 -6.06
C PHE A 86 5.15 0.60 -4.80
N MET A 87 6.31 1.28 -4.74
CA MET A 87 6.60 2.14 -3.59
C MET A 87 5.55 3.25 -3.49
N GLY A 88 5.20 3.65 -2.29
CA GLY A 88 4.20 4.70 -2.05
C GLY A 88 4.41 5.97 -2.88
N MET A 89 5.67 6.31 -3.22
CA MET A 89 6.01 7.40 -4.13
C MET A 89 5.40 7.21 -5.53
N THR A 90 5.49 6.02 -6.10
CA THR A 90 4.97 5.72 -7.45
C THR A 90 3.45 5.81 -7.47
N HIS A 91 2.77 5.33 -6.44
CA HIS A 91 1.31 5.47 -6.30
C HIS A 91 0.89 6.94 -6.16
N ALA A 92 1.61 7.74 -5.37
CA ALA A 92 1.33 9.17 -5.23
C ALA A 92 1.53 9.93 -6.54
N LEU A 93 2.64 9.67 -7.26
CA LEU A 93 2.94 10.31 -8.54
C LEU A 93 1.96 9.90 -9.64
N SER A 94 1.59 8.62 -9.74
CA SER A 94 0.61 8.16 -10.74
C SER A 94 -0.76 8.78 -10.50
N ALA A 95 -1.18 8.91 -9.26
CA ALA A 95 -2.42 9.57 -8.89
C ALA A 95 -2.41 11.06 -9.24
N CYS A 96 -1.34 11.77 -8.90
CA CYS A 96 -1.15 13.18 -9.23
C CYS A 96 -1.11 13.40 -10.75
N ALA A 97 -0.36 12.56 -11.48
CA ALA A 97 -0.26 12.62 -12.95
C ALA A 97 -1.63 12.42 -13.62
N LEU A 98 -2.43 11.46 -13.12
CA LEU A 98 -3.75 11.19 -13.66
C LEU A 98 -4.68 12.41 -13.57
N VAL A 99 -4.82 13.00 -12.37
CA VAL A 99 -5.76 14.11 -12.19
C VAL A 99 -5.29 15.37 -12.94
N LEU A 100 -4.01 15.68 -12.91
CA LEU A 100 -3.49 16.84 -13.63
C LEU A 100 -3.59 16.66 -15.16
N ALA A 101 -3.36 15.44 -15.68
CA ALA A 101 -3.56 15.15 -17.09
C ALA A 101 -5.04 15.26 -17.50
N LEU A 102 -5.95 14.75 -16.68
CA LEU A 102 -7.39 14.89 -16.94
C LEU A 102 -7.82 16.38 -16.96
N ILE A 103 -7.31 17.20 -16.06
CA ILE A 103 -7.60 18.63 -16.03
C ILE A 103 -6.97 19.32 -17.25
N ALA A 104 -5.71 19.03 -17.58
CA ALA A 104 -4.97 19.68 -18.67
C ALA A 104 -5.53 19.36 -20.07
N PHE A 105 -5.99 18.12 -20.29
CA PHE A 105 -6.33 17.62 -21.62
C PHE A 105 -7.83 17.37 -21.84
N ALA A 106 -8.68 17.50 -20.81
CA ALA A 106 -10.12 17.39 -20.95
C ALA A 106 -10.77 18.79 -21.08
N PRO A 107 -11.26 19.20 -22.26
CA PRO A 107 -11.82 20.54 -22.49
C PRO A 107 -12.92 20.93 -21.51
N LEU A 108 -13.74 19.95 -21.09
CA LEU A 108 -14.82 20.15 -20.12
C LEU A 108 -14.34 20.61 -18.74
N PHE A 109 -13.08 20.33 -18.39
CA PHE A 109 -12.50 20.76 -17.11
C PHE A 109 -11.77 22.10 -17.23
N MET A 110 -11.22 22.41 -18.40
CA MET A 110 -10.45 23.65 -18.64
C MET A 110 -11.31 24.91 -18.55
N GLU A 111 -12.55 24.90 -19.07
CA GLU A 111 -13.46 26.06 -19.01
C GLU A 111 -13.88 26.44 -17.59
N LYS A 112 -13.72 25.52 -16.62
CA LYS A 112 -14.13 25.73 -15.22
C LYS A 112 -12.98 26.13 -14.29
N VAL A 113 -11.72 26.13 -14.75
CA VAL A 113 -10.55 26.42 -13.90
C VAL A 113 -10.11 27.88 -14.05
N LEU A 114 -11.00 28.82 -13.68
CA LEU A 114 -10.76 30.26 -13.77
C LEU A 114 -11.01 30.94 -12.42
N GLY A 115 -10.02 30.96 -11.53
CA GLY A 115 -10.07 31.71 -10.28
C GLY A 115 -9.46 30.99 -9.08
N VAL A 116 -9.25 31.72 -8.00
CA VAL A 116 -8.57 31.19 -6.79
C VAL A 116 -9.28 29.98 -6.19
N TRP A 117 -10.62 29.98 -6.18
CA TRP A 117 -11.36 28.85 -5.60
C TRP A 117 -11.28 27.61 -6.48
N GLN A 118 -11.21 27.76 -7.83
CA GLN A 118 -11.05 26.65 -8.75
C GLN A 118 -9.67 26.01 -8.62
N ILE A 119 -8.60 26.81 -8.52
CA ILE A 119 -7.25 26.30 -8.24
C ILE A 119 -7.21 25.57 -6.91
N SER A 120 -7.86 26.12 -5.89
CA SER A 120 -7.97 25.47 -4.58
C SER A 120 -8.75 24.17 -4.64
N PHE A 121 -9.79 24.10 -5.47
CA PHE A 121 -10.58 22.88 -5.67
C PHE A 121 -9.77 21.81 -6.41
N VAL A 122 -8.99 22.20 -7.43
CA VAL A 122 -8.05 21.27 -8.11
C VAL A 122 -7.01 20.74 -7.13
N ALA A 123 -6.44 21.61 -6.30
CA ALA A 123 -5.49 21.18 -5.27
C ALA A 123 -6.13 20.19 -4.28
N LEU A 124 -7.37 20.44 -3.89
CA LEU A 124 -8.17 19.57 -3.03
C LEU A 124 -8.39 18.19 -3.68
N LEU A 125 -8.76 18.15 -4.97
CA LEU A 125 -8.91 16.92 -5.75
C LEU A 125 -7.60 16.13 -5.82
N CYS A 126 -6.47 16.82 -6.13
CA CYS A 126 -5.15 16.19 -6.18
C CYS A 126 -4.80 15.55 -4.83
N LEU A 127 -4.99 16.28 -3.73
CA LEU A 127 -4.68 15.77 -2.39
C LEU A 127 -5.56 14.58 -2.02
N ALA A 128 -6.86 14.64 -2.30
CA ALA A 128 -7.76 13.52 -2.04
C ALA A 128 -7.37 12.28 -2.84
N LEU A 129 -7.04 12.44 -4.12
CA LEU A 129 -6.65 11.34 -4.99
C LEU A 129 -5.30 10.72 -4.56
N ILE A 130 -4.32 11.53 -4.20
CA ILE A 130 -3.04 11.05 -3.63
C ILE A 130 -3.29 10.31 -2.31
N GLY A 131 -4.13 10.86 -1.44
CA GLY A 131 -4.53 10.20 -0.20
C GLY A 131 -5.12 8.83 -0.45
N GLY A 132 -6.11 8.74 -1.34
CA GLY A 132 -6.73 7.50 -1.75
C GLY A 132 -5.72 6.49 -2.32
N ALA A 133 -4.71 6.96 -3.08
CA ALA A 133 -3.68 6.09 -3.65
C ALA A 133 -2.66 5.55 -2.63
N LEU A 134 -2.59 6.13 -1.44
CA LEU A 134 -1.65 5.67 -0.41
C LEU A 134 -2.33 4.85 0.71
N MET A 135 -3.65 4.95 0.83
CA MET A 135 -4.38 4.36 1.94
C MET A 135 -4.59 2.84 1.87
N PRO A 136 -4.72 2.16 0.70
CA PRO A 136 -4.87 0.70 0.66
C PRO A 136 -3.78 -0.04 1.41
N ASP A 137 -2.55 0.47 1.39
CA ASP A 137 -1.39 -0.09 2.09
C ASP A 137 -1.42 0.07 3.63
N LEU A 138 -2.44 0.71 4.20
CA LEU A 138 -2.55 0.85 5.66
C LEU A 138 -2.66 -0.49 6.39
N ASP A 139 -3.12 -1.54 5.74
CA ASP A 139 -3.13 -2.88 6.31
C ASP A 139 -1.72 -3.46 6.49
N ASN A 140 -0.69 -2.83 5.90
CA ASN A 140 0.72 -3.15 6.08
C ASN A 140 1.37 -2.19 7.08
N THR A 141 1.80 -2.71 8.23
CA THR A 141 2.44 -1.92 9.30
C THR A 141 3.72 -1.20 8.87
N ASN A 142 4.40 -1.70 7.83
CA ASN A 142 5.62 -1.11 7.30
C ASN A 142 5.37 -0.10 6.16
N SER A 143 4.12 0.19 5.82
CA SER A 143 3.78 1.12 4.75
C SER A 143 4.14 2.57 5.10
N SER A 144 4.30 3.39 4.06
CA SER A 144 4.51 4.82 4.24
C SER A 144 3.31 5.49 4.89
N ALA A 145 2.09 5.07 4.53
CA ALA A 145 0.85 5.60 5.09
C ALA A 145 0.74 5.29 6.59
N ASN A 146 0.98 4.04 7.00
CA ASN A 146 0.97 3.67 8.42
C ASN A 146 2.01 4.47 9.21
N SER A 147 3.24 4.54 8.69
CA SER A 147 4.32 5.31 9.33
C SER A 147 4.03 6.80 9.44
N ALA A 148 3.27 7.39 8.50
CA ALA A 148 2.88 8.79 8.51
C ALA A 148 1.83 9.08 9.58
N LEU A 149 0.82 8.22 9.69
CA LEU A 149 -0.31 8.38 10.61
C LEU A 149 0.03 7.96 12.05
N GLY A 150 1.18 7.32 12.29
CA GLY A 150 1.64 6.91 13.62
C GLY A 150 0.63 6.03 14.34
N PHE A 151 0.34 6.31 15.62
CA PHE A 151 -0.59 5.49 16.42
C PHE A 151 -2.01 5.39 15.83
N VAL A 152 -2.47 6.41 15.11
CA VAL A 152 -3.77 6.36 14.39
C VAL A 152 -3.69 5.35 13.25
N GLY A 153 -2.58 5.37 12.50
CA GLY A 153 -2.29 4.40 11.45
C GLY A 153 -2.23 2.97 12.00
N ASP A 154 -1.56 2.77 13.13
CA ASP A 154 -1.46 1.46 13.80
C ASP A 154 -2.84 0.93 14.20
N GLY A 155 -3.70 1.80 14.75
CA GLY A 155 -5.06 1.45 15.10
C GLY A 155 -5.91 1.05 13.89
N ILE A 156 -5.89 1.86 12.83
CA ILE A 156 -6.59 1.56 11.57
C ILE A 156 -6.03 0.27 10.96
N SER A 157 -4.72 0.13 10.88
CA SER A 157 -4.03 -1.07 10.38
C SER A 157 -4.47 -2.33 11.14
N ALA A 158 -4.60 -2.26 12.45
CA ALA A 158 -5.08 -3.38 13.26
C ALA A 158 -6.51 -3.79 12.87
N VAL A 159 -7.41 -2.82 12.70
CA VAL A 159 -8.80 -3.08 12.26
C VAL A 159 -8.81 -3.68 10.85
N LEU A 160 -8.06 -3.11 9.90
CA LEU A 160 -8.01 -3.61 8.53
C LEU A 160 -7.48 -5.05 8.47
N ARG A 161 -6.43 -5.36 9.22
CA ARG A 161 -5.87 -6.73 9.32
C ARG A 161 -6.81 -7.71 10.01
N ALA A 162 -7.62 -7.26 10.95
CA ALA A 162 -8.61 -8.11 11.60
C ALA A 162 -9.81 -8.42 10.69
N THR A 163 -10.23 -7.43 9.88
CA THR A 163 -11.42 -7.56 9.03
C THR A 163 -11.15 -8.27 7.69
N ALA A 164 -9.96 -8.10 7.12
CA ALA A 164 -9.60 -8.75 5.84
C ALA A 164 -9.76 -10.28 5.83
N PRO A 165 -9.27 -11.03 6.84
CA PRO A 165 -9.48 -12.47 6.93
C PRO A 165 -10.94 -12.86 7.12
N ILE A 166 -11.74 -12.04 7.81
CA ILE A 166 -13.17 -12.30 8.02
C ILE A 166 -13.89 -12.31 6.68
N VAL A 167 -13.71 -11.25 5.86
CA VAL A 167 -14.30 -11.16 4.52
C VAL A 167 -13.83 -12.33 3.64
N LYS A 168 -12.54 -12.66 3.70
CA LYS A 168 -11.98 -13.77 2.95
C LYS A 168 -12.64 -15.10 3.33
N ASN A 169 -12.78 -15.37 4.62
CA ASN A 169 -13.36 -16.63 5.11
C ASN A 169 -14.86 -16.74 4.85
N MET A 170 -15.58 -15.60 4.77
CA MET A 170 -17.00 -15.59 4.41
C MET A 170 -17.24 -15.94 2.94
N VAL A 171 -16.30 -15.61 2.06
CA VAL A 171 -16.50 -15.71 0.60
C VAL A 171 -15.25 -16.33 -0.05
N HIS A 172 -15.03 -17.62 0.16
CA HIS A 172 -13.96 -18.37 -0.51
C HIS A 172 -14.49 -19.63 -1.17
N THR A 173 -13.80 -20.13 -2.17
CA THR A 173 -14.09 -21.38 -2.84
C THR A 173 -13.05 -22.44 -2.50
N LYS A 174 -13.36 -23.70 -2.76
CA LYS A 174 -12.39 -24.81 -2.59
C LYS A 174 -11.13 -24.69 -3.45
N TYR A 175 -11.13 -23.79 -4.45
CA TYR A 175 -9.99 -23.54 -5.33
C TYR A 175 -9.14 -22.34 -4.90
N ASP A 176 -9.63 -21.56 -3.94
CA ASP A 176 -8.82 -20.51 -3.32
C ASP A 176 -7.81 -21.17 -2.40
N LYS A 177 -6.54 -21.05 -2.75
CA LYS A 177 -5.45 -21.47 -1.87
C LYS A 177 -5.40 -20.54 -0.67
N ASP A 178 -4.87 -21.05 0.44
CA ASP A 178 -4.52 -20.19 1.55
C ASP A 178 -3.65 -19.06 1.02
N LEU A 179 -4.11 -17.83 1.23
CA LEU A 179 -3.35 -16.66 0.80
C LEU A 179 -2.16 -16.53 1.76
N ASP A 180 -0.96 -16.75 1.22
CA ASP A 180 0.28 -16.54 1.96
C ASP A 180 0.47 -15.07 2.38
N ASN A 181 -0.28 -14.16 1.74
CA ASN A 181 -0.21 -12.74 2.03
C ASN A 181 -1.62 -12.12 2.23
N PRO A 182 -2.09 -11.97 3.48
CA PRO A 182 -3.38 -11.37 3.79
C PRO A 182 -3.47 -9.88 3.42
N HIS A 183 -2.34 -9.21 3.24
CA HIS A 183 -2.23 -7.80 2.89
C HIS A 183 -2.94 -7.47 1.56
N ARG A 184 -2.85 -8.32 0.53
CA ARG A 184 -3.48 -8.07 -0.77
C ARG A 184 -4.81 -8.80 -0.91
N SER A 185 -5.76 -8.53 -0.02
CA SER A 185 -7.07 -9.16 0.00
C SER A 185 -8.19 -8.13 -0.31
N PHE A 186 -9.17 -8.01 0.55
CA PHE A 186 -10.36 -7.18 0.33
C PHE A 186 -10.06 -5.72 -0.02
N TYR A 187 -9.08 -5.10 0.66
CA TYR A 187 -8.75 -3.68 0.43
C TYR A 187 -8.07 -3.39 -0.91
N HIS A 188 -7.62 -4.44 -1.61
CA HIS A 188 -7.05 -4.35 -2.97
C HIS A 188 -8.03 -4.88 -4.05
N THR A 189 -9.34 -4.76 -3.81
CA THR A 189 -10.39 -5.12 -4.78
C THR A 189 -11.03 -3.87 -5.40
N GLY A 190 -11.59 -4.00 -6.60
CA GLY A 190 -12.36 -2.91 -7.21
C GLY A 190 -13.58 -2.51 -6.38
N VAL A 191 -14.20 -3.46 -5.67
CA VAL A 191 -15.32 -3.21 -4.77
C VAL A 191 -14.91 -2.32 -3.62
N SER A 192 -13.73 -2.52 -3.02
CA SER A 192 -13.26 -1.66 -1.93
C SER A 192 -13.06 -0.21 -2.38
N ALA A 193 -12.54 0.01 -3.60
CA ALA A 193 -12.39 1.34 -4.18
C ALA A 193 -13.75 2.04 -4.36
N ILE A 194 -14.76 1.31 -4.86
CA ILE A 194 -16.13 1.83 -5.03
C ILE A 194 -16.75 2.15 -3.67
N LEU A 195 -16.61 1.27 -2.67
CA LEU A 195 -17.15 1.48 -1.33
C LEU A 195 -16.52 2.69 -0.66
N VAL A 196 -15.20 2.80 -0.68
CA VAL A 196 -14.46 3.92 -0.05
C VAL A 196 -14.79 5.23 -0.76
N GLY A 197 -14.80 5.24 -2.10
CA GLY A 197 -15.15 6.41 -2.90
C GLY A 197 -16.61 6.81 -2.70
N GLY A 198 -17.53 5.85 -2.69
CA GLY A 198 -18.96 6.09 -2.46
C GLY A 198 -19.27 6.64 -1.07
N LEU A 199 -18.69 6.07 -0.02
CA LEU A 199 -18.82 6.57 1.35
C LEU A 199 -18.20 7.96 1.50
N GLY A 200 -17.01 8.18 0.91
CA GLY A 200 -16.37 9.49 0.88
C GLY A 200 -17.23 10.53 0.14
N ALA A 201 -17.78 10.16 -1.02
CA ALA A 201 -18.65 11.03 -1.79
C ALA A 201 -19.93 11.36 -1.01
N ALA A 202 -20.58 10.39 -0.39
CA ALA A 202 -21.78 10.60 0.42
C ALA A 202 -21.50 11.54 1.61
N ALA A 203 -20.39 11.36 2.31
CA ALA A 203 -19.99 12.22 3.42
C ALA A 203 -19.69 13.66 2.97
N CYS A 204 -19.00 13.83 1.83
CA CYS A 204 -18.67 15.13 1.26
C CYS A 204 -19.85 15.80 0.53
N ALA A 205 -20.89 15.04 0.15
CA ALA A 205 -22.11 15.58 -0.48
C ALA A 205 -23.01 16.35 0.50
N ILE A 206 -22.82 16.15 1.80
CA ILE A 206 -23.56 16.88 2.83
C ILE A 206 -23.26 18.38 2.66
N THR A 207 -24.27 19.17 2.38
CA THR A 207 -24.13 20.61 2.16
C THR A 207 -23.69 21.36 3.42
N GLY A 208 -23.00 22.49 3.25
CA GLY A 208 -22.60 23.35 4.35
C GLY A 208 -21.26 22.94 4.98
N MET A 209 -21.17 23.17 6.29
CA MET A 209 -19.91 22.98 7.04
C MET A 209 -19.46 21.53 7.10
N THR A 210 -20.41 20.60 7.25
CA THR A 210 -20.09 19.16 7.42
C THR A 210 -19.40 18.57 6.19
N GLY A 211 -19.94 18.77 4.99
CA GLY A 211 -19.30 18.28 3.76
C GLY A 211 -17.93 18.90 3.52
N LYS A 212 -17.80 20.21 3.81
CA LYS A 212 -16.50 20.89 3.75
C LYS A 212 -15.48 20.29 4.73
N ILE A 213 -15.88 20.00 5.97
CA ILE A 213 -15.01 19.33 6.95
C ILE A 213 -14.58 17.95 6.43
N CYS A 214 -15.53 17.15 5.92
CA CYS A 214 -15.21 15.83 5.36
C CYS A 214 -14.18 15.93 4.22
N ALA A 215 -14.36 16.87 3.30
CA ALA A 215 -13.42 17.11 2.21
C ALA A 215 -12.03 17.54 2.72
N MET A 216 -11.97 18.41 3.73
CA MET A 216 -10.71 18.83 4.35
C MET A 216 -9.99 17.69 5.07
N VAL A 217 -10.73 16.77 5.71
CA VAL A 217 -10.15 15.57 6.33
C VAL A 217 -9.48 14.68 5.27
N LEU A 218 -10.15 14.43 4.14
CA LEU A 218 -9.56 13.64 3.05
C LEU A 218 -8.32 14.33 2.47
N ALA A 219 -8.36 15.66 2.28
CA ALA A 219 -7.22 16.44 1.84
C ALA A 219 -6.06 16.42 2.84
N PHE A 220 -6.36 16.53 4.13
CA PHE A 220 -5.37 16.43 5.19
C PHE A 220 -4.64 15.07 5.17
N ILE A 221 -5.39 13.99 5.07
CA ILE A 221 -4.82 12.65 4.95
C ILE A 221 -3.87 12.59 3.75
N GLY A 222 -4.32 13.06 2.58
CA GLY A 222 -3.50 13.07 1.37
C GLY A 222 -2.24 13.92 1.51
N ALA A 223 -2.36 15.15 1.97
CA ALA A 223 -1.23 16.06 2.19
C ALA A 223 -0.23 15.48 3.20
N HIS A 224 -0.73 14.98 4.34
CA HIS A 224 0.11 14.49 5.41
C HIS A 224 0.88 13.22 5.03
N VAL A 225 0.20 12.26 4.42
CA VAL A 225 0.85 11.00 4.00
C VAL A 225 1.82 11.25 2.83
N ALA A 226 1.45 12.10 1.86
CA ALA A 226 2.33 12.47 0.75
C ALA A 226 3.59 13.18 1.24
N LEU A 227 3.45 14.22 2.06
CA LEU A 227 4.58 14.97 2.61
C LEU A 227 5.48 14.09 3.48
N SER A 228 4.90 13.25 4.32
CA SER A 228 5.65 12.30 5.14
C SER A 228 6.45 11.33 4.28
N THR A 229 5.87 10.84 3.17
CA THR A 229 6.54 9.92 2.24
C THR A 229 7.69 10.60 1.51
N LEU A 230 7.49 11.82 1.01
CA LEU A 230 8.49 12.62 0.29
C LEU A 230 9.65 13.04 1.20
N LEU A 231 9.34 13.51 2.40
CA LEU A 231 10.32 14.06 3.33
C LEU A 231 11.11 12.98 4.09
N LYS A 232 10.54 11.76 4.25
CA LYS A 232 11.19 10.67 5.01
C LYS A 232 12.62 10.38 4.55
N GLY A 233 12.88 10.37 3.23
CA GLY A 233 14.20 10.14 2.66
C GLY A 233 15.17 11.31 2.90
N SER A 234 14.71 12.52 2.65
CA SER A 234 15.50 13.75 2.73
C SER A 234 15.83 14.12 4.18
N LEU A 235 14.83 14.04 5.07
CA LEU A 235 15.01 14.33 6.49
C LEU A 235 15.90 13.30 7.19
N LYS A 236 15.82 12.02 6.82
CA LYS A 236 16.72 10.99 7.36
C LYS A 236 18.18 11.27 7.01
N LYS A 237 18.45 11.85 5.83
CA LYS A 237 19.81 12.23 5.40
C LYS A 237 20.29 13.50 6.11
N ALA A 238 19.41 14.50 6.26
CA ALA A 238 19.78 15.82 6.80
C ALA A 238 19.85 15.87 8.32
N ALA A 239 18.99 15.14 9.02
CA ALA A 239 18.76 15.30 10.46
C ALA A 239 19.53 14.31 11.36
N GLY A 240 20.19 13.29 10.80
CA GLY A 240 20.82 12.23 11.58
C GLY A 240 19.84 11.51 12.52
N LYS A 241 20.36 10.78 13.52
CA LYS A 241 19.52 10.07 14.50
C LYS A 241 18.75 10.97 15.47
N SER A 242 19.17 12.24 15.62
CA SER A 242 18.73 13.11 16.72
C SER A 242 17.34 13.77 16.53
N ASN A 243 16.79 13.81 15.30
CA ASN A 243 15.62 14.66 15.03
C ASN A 243 14.37 13.91 14.55
N LYS A 244 14.02 12.80 15.21
CA LYS A 244 12.76 12.08 14.94
C LYS A 244 11.52 12.98 15.11
N ILE A 245 11.57 13.90 16.09
CA ILE A 245 10.47 14.83 16.38
C ILE A 245 10.26 15.79 15.21
N ILE A 246 11.32 16.39 14.66
CA ILE A 246 11.23 17.30 13.50
C ILE A 246 10.70 16.54 12.29
N GLY A 247 11.15 15.30 12.08
CA GLY A 247 10.67 14.45 11.00
C GLY A 247 9.18 14.13 11.04
N ALA A 248 8.57 14.12 12.22
CA ALA A 248 7.12 13.91 12.37
C ALA A 248 6.33 15.24 12.34
N LEU A 249 6.85 16.28 12.98
CA LEU A 249 6.16 17.58 13.09
C LEU A 249 6.13 18.35 11.76
N LEU A 250 7.20 18.28 10.97
CA LEU A 250 7.29 19.07 9.75
C LEU A 250 6.18 18.71 8.73
N PRO A 251 5.95 17.42 8.37
CA PRO A 251 4.82 17.05 7.52
C PRO A 251 3.48 17.46 8.11
N LEU A 252 3.30 17.34 9.43
CA LEU A 252 2.06 17.70 10.11
C LEU A 252 1.76 19.19 9.98
N VAL A 253 2.73 20.06 10.31
CA VAL A 253 2.57 21.52 10.25
C VAL A 253 2.28 21.98 8.81
N PHE A 254 3.04 21.47 7.83
CA PHE A 254 2.80 21.81 6.42
C PHE A 254 1.42 21.33 5.94
N SER A 255 0.99 20.12 6.32
CA SER A 255 -0.32 19.62 5.94
C SER A 255 -1.45 20.45 6.54
N LEU A 256 -1.31 20.85 7.80
CA LEU A 256 -2.29 21.74 8.44
C LEU A 256 -2.31 23.12 7.78
N ALA A 257 -1.16 23.67 7.40
CA ALA A 257 -1.08 24.94 6.70
C ALA A 257 -1.76 24.89 5.33
N VAL A 258 -1.54 23.81 4.56
CA VAL A 258 -2.21 23.59 3.26
C VAL A 258 -3.72 23.51 3.43
N VAL A 259 -4.19 22.69 4.38
CA VAL A 259 -5.64 22.54 4.64
C VAL A 259 -6.25 23.84 5.15
N ALA A 260 -5.55 24.61 5.99
CA ALA A 260 -6.00 25.93 6.42
C ALA A 260 -6.13 26.91 5.24
N ALA A 261 -5.15 26.93 4.34
CA ALA A 261 -5.26 27.76 3.13
C ALA A 261 -6.47 27.36 2.28
N LEU A 262 -6.69 26.07 2.04
CA LEU A 262 -7.86 25.56 1.32
C LEU A 262 -9.18 25.90 2.04
N TRP A 263 -9.18 25.87 3.37
CA TRP A 263 -10.36 26.20 4.17
C TRP A 263 -10.84 27.62 3.92
N PHE A 264 -9.94 28.59 3.81
CA PHE A 264 -10.30 30.00 3.61
C PHE A 264 -10.65 30.33 2.15
N THR A 265 -10.14 29.58 1.18
CA THR A 265 -10.36 29.85 -0.26
C THR A 265 -11.58 29.15 -0.81
N LEU A 266 -12.07 28.09 -0.18
CA LEU A 266 -13.18 27.27 -0.67
C LEU A 266 -14.53 27.71 -0.06
N PRO A 267 -15.62 27.78 -0.86
CA PRO A 267 -16.95 28.18 -0.39
C PRO A 267 -17.53 27.13 0.58
N LYS A 268 -18.48 27.57 1.44
CA LYS A 268 -19.18 26.68 2.37
C LYS A 268 -20.49 26.13 1.79
N THR A 269 -20.95 26.71 0.69
CA THR A 269 -22.30 26.48 0.15
C THR A 269 -22.38 25.39 -0.91
N VAL A 270 -21.25 24.90 -1.40
CA VAL A 270 -21.21 23.88 -2.44
C VAL A 270 -21.00 22.49 -1.83
N PRO A 271 -21.59 21.44 -2.41
CA PRO A 271 -21.26 20.07 -2.05
C PRO A 271 -19.85 19.71 -2.60
N TYR A 272 -19.16 18.82 -1.91
CA TYR A 272 -17.79 18.40 -2.25
C TYR A 272 -17.72 16.91 -2.59
N TRP A 273 -18.81 16.34 -3.13
CA TRP A 273 -18.88 14.89 -3.41
C TRP A 273 -17.77 14.38 -4.35
N GLU A 274 -17.29 15.24 -5.27
CA GLU A 274 -16.19 14.93 -6.19
C GLU A 274 -14.89 14.59 -5.44
N ILE A 275 -14.71 15.15 -4.25
CA ILE A 275 -13.52 14.88 -3.42
C ILE A 275 -13.53 13.43 -2.91
N GLY A 276 -14.69 12.94 -2.50
CA GLY A 276 -14.83 11.53 -2.12
C GLY A 276 -14.66 10.58 -3.31
N VAL A 277 -15.19 10.95 -4.49
CA VAL A 277 -14.96 10.20 -5.73
C VAL A 277 -13.48 10.20 -6.08
N ALA A 278 -12.78 11.34 -6.01
CA ALA A 278 -11.35 11.43 -6.25
C ALA A 278 -10.54 10.53 -5.29
N PHE A 279 -10.92 10.48 -4.03
CA PHE A 279 -10.30 9.58 -3.05
C PHE A 279 -10.48 8.10 -3.44
N GLY A 280 -11.68 7.70 -3.86
CA GLY A 280 -11.95 6.34 -4.38
C GLY A 280 -11.20 6.03 -5.67
N LEU A 281 -11.08 7.01 -6.59
CA LEU A 281 -10.26 6.87 -7.79
C LEU A 281 -8.78 6.70 -7.45
N GLY A 282 -8.26 7.42 -6.47
CA GLY A 282 -6.91 7.21 -5.95
C GLY A 282 -6.71 5.77 -5.46
N TRP A 283 -7.67 5.27 -4.68
CA TRP A 283 -7.68 3.87 -4.23
C TRP A 283 -7.62 2.90 -5.42
N LEU A 284 -8.40 3.15 -6.48
CA LEU A 284 -8.37 2.35 -7.70
C LEU A 284 -7.03 2.45 -8.43
N VAL A 285 -6.42 3.64 -8.52
CA VAL A 285 -5.08 3.85 -9.11
C VAL A 285 -4.02 3.02 -8.38
N HIS A 286 -4.08 2.94 -7.05
CA HIS A 286 -3.22 2.06 -6.27
C HIS A 286 -3.37 0.59 -6.70
N ILE A 287 -4.62 0.09 -6.73
CA ILE A 287 -4.92 -1.29 -7.10
C ILE A 287 -4.42 -1.59 -8.52
N LEU A 288 -4.61 -0.67 -9.47
CA LEU A 288 -4.10 -0.80 -10.84
C LEU A 288 -2.56 -0.85 -10.89
N GLY A 289 -1.89 -0.04 -10.07
CA GLY A 289 -0.43 -0.10 -9.91
C GLY A 289 0.03 -1.45 -9.39
N ASP A 290 -0.62 -1.97 -8.35
CA ASP A 290 -0.31 -3.27 -7.77
C ASP A 290 -0.61 -4.43 -8.71
N MET A 291 -1.61 -4.30 -9.58
CA MET A 291 -1.90 -5.26 -10.65
C MET A 291 -0.75 -5.38 -11.66
N CYS A 292 0.07 -4.33 -11.81
CA CYS A 292 1.27 -4.36 -12.65
C CYS A 292 2.44 -5.10 -11.98
N THR A 293 2.36 -5.42 -10.69
CA THR A 293 3.45 -6.08 -9.96
C THR A 293 3.43 -7.61 -10.08
N THR A 294 4.52 -8.25 -9.61
CA THR A 294 4.65 -9.72 -9.61
C THR A 294 3.61 -10.43 -8.76
N SER A 295 3.16 -9.80 -7.68
CA SER A 295 2.20 -10.41 -6.76
C SER A 295 0.76 -10.34 -7.30
N GLY A 296 0.38 -9.26 -7.98
CA GLY A 296 -0.98 -9.03 -8.45
C GLY A 296 -1.96 -8.71 -7.32
N VAL A 297 -3.23 -8.53 -7.67
CA VAL A 297 -4.33 -8.22 -6.73
C VAL A 297 -5.66 -8.80 -7.23
N PRO A 298 -6.62 -9.11 -6.33
CA PRO A 298 -7.92 -9.66 -6.69
C PRO A 298 -8.93 -8.56 -7.09
N ILE A 299 -8.56 -7.72 -8.08
CA ILE A 299 -9.37 -6.54 -8.48
C ILE A 299 -10.80 -6.89 -8.85
N LEU A 300 -11.02 -8.06 -9.47
CA LEU A 300 -12.32 -8.49 -9.97
C LEU A 300 -13.22 -9.16 -8.93
N TRP A 301 -12.73 -9.32 -7.68
CA TRP A 301 -13.57 -9.82 -6.61
C TRP A 301 -14.87 -8.98 -6.50
N PRO A 302 -16.07 -9.58 -6.33
CA PRO A 302 -16.38 -10.99 -6.01
C PRO A 302 -16.68 -11.87 -7.22
N VAL A 303 -16.20 -11.58 -8.42
CA VAL A 303 -16.44 -12.38 -9.61
C VAL A 303 -15.51 -13.60 -9.61
N PRO A 304 -16.05 -14.84 -9.62
CA PRO A 304 -15.22 -16.04 -9.63
C PRO A 304 -14.55 -16.24 -10.99
N ILE A 305 -13.22 -16.33 -11.02
CA ILE A 305 -12.44 -16.58 -12.22
C ILE A 305 -11.78 -17.95 -12.11
N ARG A 306 -12.03 -18.82 -13.08
CA ARG A 306 -11.53 -20.21 -13.07
C ARG A 306 -11.84 -20.95 -11.76
N GLY A 307 -13.01 -20.66 -11.18
CA GLY A 307 -13.48 -21.27 -9.94
C GLY A 307 -12.89 -20.64 -8.67
N LYS A 308 -11.97 -19.67 -8.77
CA LYS A 308 -11.42 -18.94 -7.62
C LYS A 308 -12.16 -17.64 -7.42
N MET A 309 -12.54 -17.34 -6.18
CA MET A 309 -13.12 -16.06 -5.78
C MET A 309 -12.03 -14.97 -5.64
N TRP A 310 -10.85 -15.35 -5.12
CA TRP A 310 -9.70 -14.47 -4.89
C TRP A 310 -8.63 -14.68 -5.97
N TYR A 311 -8.99 -14.36 -7.24
CA TYR A 311 -8.09 -14.52 -8.37
C TYR A 311 -7.22 -13.27 -8.55
N ASP A 312 -5.89 -13.42 -8.31
CA ASP A 312 -4.92 -12.33 -8.50
C ASP A 312 -4.68 -12.05 -9.98
N VAL A 313 -5.05 -10.86 -10.43
CA VAL A 313 -4.74 -10.35 -11.76
C VAL A 313 -3.33 -9.75 -11.75
N ARG A 314 -2.50 -10.17 -12.72
CA ARG A 314 -1.09 -9.77 -12.87
C ARG A 314 -0.84 -9.36 -14.31
N LEU A 315 -0.63 -8.05 -14.57
CA LEU A 315 -0.46 -7.54 -15.94
C LEU A 315 0.99 -7.58 -16.40
N LEU A 316 1.89 -6.86 -15.71
CA LEU A 316 3.25 -6.62 -16.20
C LEU A 316 4.33 -7.39 -15.44
N LYS A 317 4.02 -7.97 -14.30
CA LYS A 317 4.95 -8.72 -13.43
C LYS A 317 6.21 -7.94 -13.07
N ILE A 318 6.08 -6.64 -12.84
CA ILE A 318 7.17 -5.74 -12.48
C ILE A 318 7.55 -5.96 -11.03
N LYS A 319 8.85 -6.02 -10.75
CA LYS A 319 9.34 -6.11 -9.38
C LYS A 319 9.24 -4.74 -8.71
N ALA A 320 8.50 -4.67 -7.60
CA ALA A 320 8.35 -3.46 -6.81
C ALA A 320 9.69 -2.97 -6.26
N GLY A 321 9.90 -1.65 -6.28
CA GLY A 321 11.19 -1.04 -5.94
C GLY A 321 12.32 -1.36 -6.92
N GLY A 322 12.01 -1.99 -8.06
CA GLY A 322 12.97 -2.40 -9.07
C GLY A 322 13.40 -1.26 -10.00
N ALA A 323 14.32 -1.59 -10.92
CA ALA A 323 14.85 -0.61 -11.89
C ALA A 323 13.75 -0.04 -12.79
N VAL A 324 12.78 -0.86 -13.23
CA VAL A 324 11.68 -0.42 -14.10
C VAL A 324 10.83 0.66 -13.40
N GLU A 325 10.53 0.48 -12.13
CA GLU A 325 9.79 1.47 -11.35
C GLU A 325 10.55 2.78 -11.21
N ASN A 326 11.84 2.70 -10.83
CA ASN A 326 12.65 3.87 -10.55
C ASN A 326 13.12 4.62 -11.81
N VAL A 327 13.39 3.91 -12.91
CA VAL A 327 13.98 4.51 -14.14
C VAL A 327 12.90 4.84 -15.17
N LEU A 328 11.78 4.13 -15.18
CA LEU A 328 10.72 4.35 -16.16
C LEU A 328 9.48 5.04 -15.56
N PHE A 329 8.84 4.45 -14.55
CA PHE A 329 7.54 4.96 -14.07
C PHE A 329 7.65 6.28 -13.29
N ILE A 330 8.61 6.42 -12.39
CA ILE A 330 8.79 7.67 -11.63
C ILE A 330 9.10 8.84 -12.57
N PRO A 331 10.08 8.77 -13.50
CA PRO A 331 10.32 9.84 -14.47
C PRO A 331 9.12 10.09 -15.40
N LEU A 332 8.45 9.03 -15.89
CA LEU A 332 7.28 9.17 -16.75
C LEU A 332 6.17 9.97 -16.09
N PHE A 333 5.77 9.59 -14.87
CA PHE A 333 4.73 10.31 -14.14
C PHE A 333 5.16 11.75 -13.80
N THR A 334 6.43 11.96 -13.47
CA THR A 334 6.98 13.30 -13.23
C THR A 334 6.90 14.17 -14.49
N ILE A 335 7.23 13.63 -15.65
CA ILE A 335 7.12 14.34 -16.93
C ILE A 335 5.65 14.67 -17.25
N ILE A 336 4.73 13.71 -17.06
CA ILE A 336 3.29 13.96 -17.26
C ILE A 336 2.80 15.09 -16.35
N ILE A 337 3.20 15.10 -15.07
CA ILE A 337 2.86 16.17 -14.12
C ILE A 337 3.38 17.53 -14.63
N ILE A 338 4.65 17.60 -15.03
CA ILE A 338 5.26 18.86 -15.52
C ILE A 338 4.51 19.36 -16.76
N ILE A 339 4.28 18.51 -17.76
CA ILE A 339 3.58 18.87 -18.98
C ILE A 339 2.16 19.35 -18.64
N SER A 340 1.44 18.64 -17.79
CA SER A 340 0.07 19.01 -17.39
C SER A 340 0.02 20.37 -16.69
N VAL A 341 0.96 20.64 -15.77
CA VAL A 341 1.05 21.94 -15.10
C VAL A 341 1.37 23.05 -16.11
N VAL A 342 2.31 22.84 -17.04
CA VAL A 342 2.62 23.81 -18.09
C VAL A 342 1.39 24.10 -18.93
N VAL A 343 0.66 23.08 -19.39
CA VAL A 343 -0.57 23.25 -20.18
C VAL A 343 -1.61 24.05 -19.40
N ILE A 344 -1.85 23.72 -18.13
CA ILE A 344 -2.79 24.43 -17.26
C ILE A 344 -2.37 25.90 -17.11
N CYS A 345 -1.09 26.18 -16.83
CA CYS A 345 -0.60 27.54 -16.65
C CYS A 345 -0.65 28.35 -17.95
N THR A 346 -0.29 27.76 -19.09
CA THR A 346 -0.31 28.47 -20.39
C THR A 346 -1.72 28.74 -20.87
N SER A 347 -2.68 27.84 -20.68
CA SER A 347 -4.07 28.10 -21.02
C SER A 347 -4.66 29.28 -20.23
N HIS A 348 -4.17 29.57 -19.02
CA HIS A 348 -4.58 30.77 -18.24
C HIS A 348 -4.00 32.09 -18.76
N ILE A 349 -2.93 32.05 -19.55
CA ILE A 349 -2.31 33.27 -20.07
C ILE A 349 -3.01 33.75 -21.34
N TYR A 350 -3.69 32.85 -22.06
CA TYR A 350 -4.31 33.14 -23.36
C TYR A 350 -5.83 33.33 -23.32
N HIS A 351 -6.44 33.26 -22.14
CA HIS A 351 -7.83 33.56 -21.86
C HIS A 351 -7.96 34.71 -20.83
#